data_5b3ce7e4441f82b1f0c282128fb1fa4a
#
_entry.id   5b3ce7e4441f82b1f0c282128fb1fa4a
#
_cell.length_a   1.000
_cell.length_b   1.000
_cell.length_c   1.000
_cell.angle_alpha   90.00
_cell.angle_beta   90.00
_cell.angle_gamma   90.00
#
_symmetry.space_group_name_H-M   'P 1'
#
loop_
_entity.id
_entity.type
_entity.pdbx_description
1 polymer ?
#
loop_
_entity_poly.entity_id
_entity_poly.type
_entity_poly.pdbx_seq_one_letter_code
_entity_poly.pdbx_strand_id
1 'polypeptide(L)'
;MYIYMGHMKYEHTKPYEDSFWKKNKIDLIYDHVIKVDTASRSLHLNSGATVLYDTLIIATGSTSNKFDWPGQNLKGVQSLYSYPDLRLMEESTKGAKQAVIVGGGLIGIEMAEMLLSKNIGVTFLVREPEFWSIVLPRQEASMISRHIRSHHVQLILDTELKTIQGDKDGNVKSVTTNKNKIIDCDFVGLTVGVSPNIRFLKDSTIETGSGVLVDEYLQTNIADVYAIGDCAERTYDLPGRKYIEQIWYTGRMMGEVVAQSVCGSKTRYEPGPWFNSAKFFDIEYQTYGNVMPELKSNEEDFYWEHASGLKALHVVWDKDTKEFRGINAFGLRLRHERFDIWLRQKKDIGFIIENLSETNFDPEFFVRHETEIIKEFFQQFPNLKIRIAS
;
A
#
# COMPACT_ATOMS: atom_id res chain seq x y z
N MET A 1 -8.36 4.99 -9.46
CA MET A 1 -9.66 5.22 -8.80
C MET A 1 -10.39 6.43 -9.41
N TYR A 2 -9.98 7.67 -9.24
CA TYR A 2 -10.71 8.88 -9.67
C TYR A 2 -11.03 8.97 -11.18
N ILE A 3 -10.22 8.37 -12.05
CA ILE A 3 -10.51 8.29 -13.48
C ILE A 3 -11.75 7.44 -13.72
N TYR A 4 -11.82 6.23 -13.15
CA TYR A 4 -12.96 5.32 -13.28
C TYR A 4 -14.26 5.94 -12.77
N MET A 5 -14.19 6.66 -11.67
CA MET A 5 -15.33 7.37 -11.05
C MET A 5 -15.78 8.58 -11.90
N GLY A 6 -14.96 9.04 -12.84
CA GLY A 6 -15.25 10.19 -13.70
C GLY A 6 -14.89 11.54 -13.10
N HIS A 7 -14.14 11.57 -11.99
CA HIS A 7 -13.74 12.81 -11.33
C HIS A 7 -12.56 13.50 -12.00
N MET A 8 -11.75 12.77 -12.76
CA MET A 8 -10.64 13.33 -13.54
C MET A 8 -10.36 12.50 -14.79
N LYS A 9 -9.62 13.10 -15.71
CA LYS A 9 -9.11 12.42 -16.91
C LYS A 9 -7.70 11.91 -16.67
N TYR A 10 -7.24 10.98 -17.50
CA TYR A 10 -5.89 10.42 -17.44
C TYR A 10 -4.80 11.52 -17.53
N GLU A 11 -5.00 12.52 -18.38
CA GLU A 11 -4.05 13.62 -18.57
C GLU A 11 -3.78 14.38 -17.26
N HIS A 12 -4.78 14.46 -16.37
CA HIS A 12 -4.65 15.15 -15.07
C HIS A 12 -3.84 14.34 -14.06
N THR A 13 -3.55 13.06 -14.31
CA THR A 13 -2.75 12.21 -13.44
C THR A 13 -1.26 12.20 -13.79
N LYS A 14 -0.89 12.78 -14.93
CA LYS A 14 0.50 12.86 -15.35
C LYS A 14 1.26 13.83 -14.43
N PRO A 15 2.43 13.44 -13.89
CA PRO A 15 3.23 14.33 -13.04
C PRO A 15 3.79 15.53 -13.81
N TYR A 16 3.96 15.38 -15.13
CA TYR A 16 4.48 16.40 -16.04
C TYR A 16 3.73 16.39 -17.36
N GLU A 17 3.70 17.55 -18.05
CA GLU A 17 3.20 17.64 -19.41
C GLU A 17 4.06 16.83 -20.39
N ASP A 18 3.48 16.40 -21.51
CA ASP A 18 4.21 15.58 -22.51
C ASP A 18 5.43 16.30 -23.10
N SER A 19 5.39 17.64 -23.16
CA SER A 19 6.51 18.49 -23.60
C SER A 19 7.71 18.47 -22.65
N PHE A 20 7.50 18.15 -21.37
CA PHE A 20 8.54 18.14 -20.33
C PHE A 20 9.70 17.19 -20.69
N TRP A 21 9.39 16.01 -21.18
CA TRP A 21 10.37 14.97 -21.46
C TRP A 21 11.38 15.44 -22.52
N LYS A 22 10.87 15.89 -23.66
CA LYS A 22 11.73 16.41 -24.75
C LYS A 22 12.50 17.65 -24.31
N LYS A 23 11.89 18.58 -23.58
CA LYS A 23 12.54 19.79 -23.05
C LYS A 23 13.70 19.47 -22.13
N ASN A 24 13.62 18.38 -21.37
CA ASN A 24 14.64 17.92 -20.45
C ASN A 24 15.56 16.85 -21.07
N LYS A 25 15.51 16.63 -22.39
CA LYS A 25 16.34 15.68 -23.14
C LYS A 25 16.16 14.23 -22.62
N ILE A 26 14.92 13.87 -22.31
CA ILE A 26 14.54 12.51 -21.90
C ILE A 26 13.79 11.86 -23.05
N ASP A 27 14.36 10.80 -23.60
CA ASP A 27 13.74 10.01 -24.65
C ASP A 27 12.83 8.94 -24.01
N LEU A 28 11.58 8.83 -24.48
CA LEU A 28 10.63 7.83 -24.05
C LEU A 28 10.53 6.71 -25.07
N ILE A 29 10.79 5.48 -24.64
CA ILE A 29 10.64 4.26 -25.45
C ILE A 29 9.45 3.47 -24.89
N TYR A 30 8.35 3.39 -25.64
CA TYR A 30 7.15 2.67 -25.26
C TYR A 30 7.23 1.20 -25.67
N ASP A 31 7.97 0.40 -24.91
CA ASP A 31 8.17 -1.02 -25.18
C ASP A 31 8.45 -1.80 -23.88
N HIS A 32 8.39 -3.13 -23.94
CA HIS A 32 8.75 -3.99 -22.82
C HIS A 32 10.19 -4.49 -22.94
N VAL A 33 10.97 -4.32 -21.87
CA VAL A 33 12.26 -4.99 -21.73
C VAL A 33 12.00 -6.47 -21.42
N ILE A 34 12.46 -7.35 -22.28
CA ILE A 34 12.29 -8.80 -22.14
C ILE A 34 13.56 -9.52 -21.64
N LYS A 35 14.73 -8.86 -21.76
CA LYS A 35 16.02 -9.39 -21.31
C LYS A 35 16.98 -8.25 -21.01
N VAL A 36 17.80 -8.43 -19.97
CA VAL A 36 18.95 -7.57 -19.63
C VAL A 36 20.22 -8.38 -19.83
N ASP A 37 21.11 -7.89 -20.68
CA ASP A 37 22.45 -8.43 -20.85
C ASP A 37 23.48 -7.47 -20.19
N THR A 38 23.98 -7.88 -19.05
CA THR A 38 24.92 -7.07 -18.25
C THR A 38 26.32 -7.05 -18.81
N ALA A 39 26.73 -8.10 -19.57
CA ALA A 39 28.06 -8.18 -20.16
C ALA A 39 28.21 -7.20 -21.34
N SER A 40 27.17 -7.10 -22.19
CA SER A 40 27.13 -6.15 -23.30
C SER A 40 26.50 -4.81 -22.92
N ARG A 41 26.06 -4.63 -21.68
CA ARG A 41 25.31 -3.45 -21.20
C ARG A 41 24.14 -3.11 -22.12
N SER A 42 23.29 -4.09 -22.42
CA SER A 42 22.18 -3.92 -23.35
C SER A 42 20.84 -4.44 -22.82
N LEU A 43 19.77 -3.78 -23.23
CA LEU A 43 18.39 -4.16 -23.00
C LEU A 43 17.79 -4.65 -24.31
N HIS A 44 17.20 -5.85 -24.31
CA HIS A 44 16.44 -6.37 -25.44
C HIS A 44 14.95 -6.07 -25.25
N LEU A 45 14.36 -5.44 -26.26
CA LEU A 45 12.96 -5.03 -26.24
C LEU A 45 12.07 -6.04 -26.95
N ASN A 46 10.80 -6.08 -26.60
CA ASN A 46 9.82 -6.98 -27.22
C ASN A 46 9.63 -6.73 -28.72
N SER A 47 9.83 -5.50 -29.18
CA SER A 47 9.87 -5.14 -30.61
C SER A 47 11.06 -5.72 -31.40
N GLY A 48 12.04 -6.31 -30.72
CA GLY A 48 13.32 -6.77 -31.29
C GLY A 48 14.42 -5.69 -31.29
N ALA A 49 14.13 -4.47 -30.88
CA ALA A 49 15.13 -3.42 -30.74
C ALA A 49 16.07 -3.68 -29.55
N THR A 50 17.26 -3.07 -29.59
CA THR A 50 18.23 -3.12 -28.49
C THR A 50 18.60 -1.72 -28.05
N VAL A 51 18.65 -1.49 -26.74
CA VAL A 51 19.07 -0.23 -26.12
C VAL A 51 20.33 -0.47 -25.31
N LEU A 52 21.38 0.31 -25.56
CA LEU A 52 22.63 0.28 -24.80
C LEU A 52 22.52 1.25 -23.61
N TYR A 53 23.21 0.94 -22.51
CA TYR A 53 23.26 1.80 -21.34
C TYR A 53 24.67 1.90 -20.75
N ASP A 54 24.99 3.04 -20.18
CA ASP A 54 26.15 3.23 -19.29
C ASP A 54 25.76 2.97 -17.85
N THR A 55 24.59 3.48 -17.44
CA THR A 55 23.97 3.24 -16.13
C THR A 55 22.54 2.76 -16.32
N LEU A 56 22.14 1.74 -15.57
CA LEU A 56 20.79 1.18 -15.59
C LEU A 56 20.08 1.39 -14.24
N ILE A 57 18.86 1.92 -14.29
CA ILE A 57 17.98 1.98 -13.12
C ILE A 57 16.76 1.09 -13.41
N ILE A 58 16.56 0.05 -12.61
CA ILE A 58 15.44 -0.87 -12.70
C ILE A 58 14.33 -0.34 -11.78
N ALA A 59 13.23 0.12 -12.38
CA ALA A 59 12.08 0.69 -11.68
C ALA A 59 10.77 0.07 -12.19
N THR A 60 10.77 -1.26 -12.33
CA THR A 60 9.70 -2.03 -13.02
C THR A 60 8.46 -2.27 -12.17
N GLY A 61 8.45 -1.80 -10.93
CA GLY A 61 7.31 -1.89 -10.04
C GLY A 61 6.91 -3.32 -9.69
N SER A 62 5.62 -3.54 -9.58
CA SER A 62 5.03 -4.83 -9.21
C SER A 62 4.14 -5.41 -10.31
N THR A 63 3.75 -6.65 -10.14
CA THR A 63 2.71 -7.34 -10.92
C THR A 63 1.70 -7.96 -9.97
N SER A 64 0.42 -7.97 -10.34
CA SER A 64 -0.63 -8.56 -9.53
C SER A 64 -0.48 -10.07 -9.42
N ASN A 65 -0.68 -10.59 -8.22
CA ASN A 65 -0.62 -12.02 -7.96
C ASN A 65 -1.83 -12.77 -8.55
N LYS A 66 -1.56 -13.98 -9.05
CA LYS A 66 -2.57 -14.97 -9.43
C LYS A 66 -2.15 -16.31 -8.83
N PHE A 67 -3.12 -17.10 -8.33
CA PHE A 67 -2.86 -18.35 -7.63
C PHE A 67 -3.48 -19.57 -8.35
N ASP A 68 -3.52 -19.51 -9.68
CA ASP A 68 -3.96 -20.57 -10.58
C ASP A 68 -5.38 -21.11 -10.27
N TRP A 69 -6.27 -20.24 -9.78
CA TRP A 69 -7.66 -20.62 -9.58
C TRP A 69 -8.32 -21.02 -10.90
N PRO A 70 -9.05 -22.15 -10.92
CA PRO A 70 -9.85 -22.50 -12.08
C PRO A 70 -10.80 -21.36 -12.45
N GLY A 71 -10.72 -20.92 -13.72
CA GLY A 71 -11.52 -19.81 -14.24
C GLY A 71 -10.90 -18.40 -14.08
N GLN A 72 -9.70 -18.25 -13.51
CA GLN A 72 -9.06 -16.92 -13.30
C GLN A 72 -8.77 -16.14 -14.59
N ASN A 73 -8.86 -16.78 -15.77
CA ASN A 73 -8.63 -16.16 -17.07
C ASN A 73 -9.92 -15.91 -17.86
N LEU A 74 -11.10 -16.10 -17.25
CA LEU A 74 -12.38 -15.76 -17.85
C LEU A 74 -12.51 -14.25 -18.08
N LYS A 75 -13.32 -13.87 -19.06
CA LYS A 75 -13.68 -12.45 -19.28
C LYS A 75 -14.43 -11.93 -18.05
N GLY A 76 -14.11 -10.71 -17.61
CA GLY A 76 -14.63 -10.14 -16.37
C GLY A 76 -13.90 -10.58 -15.11
N VAL A 77 -12.79 -11.34 -15.23
CA VAL A 77 -11.88 -11.68 -14.11
C VAL A 77 -10.56 -10.96 -14.30
N GLN A 78 -10.19 -10.07 -13.38
CA GLN A 78 -8.96 -9.30 -13.48
C GLN A 78 -8.45 -8.79 -12.13
N SER A 79 -7.20 -8.33 -12.13
CA SER A 79 -6.60 -7.55 -11.05
C SER A 79 -6.63 -6.06 -11.40
N LEU A 80 -6.11 -5.20 -10.49
CA LEU A 80 -5.95 -3.77 -10.72
C LEU A 80 -4.59 -3.34 -10.18
N TYR A 81 -3.69 -2.92 -11.07
CA TYR A 81 -2.39 -2.36 -10.71
C TYR A 81 -2.00 -1.19 -11.61
N SER A 82 -2.27 -1.29 -12.90
CA SER A 82 -1.81 -0.36 -13.94
C SER A 82 -2.96 0.34 -14.67
N TYR A 83 -2.63 1.34 -15.48
CA TYR A 83 -3.61 2.02 -16.33
C TYR A 83 -4.28 1.09 -17.36
N PRO A 84 -3.57 0.16 -18.03
CA PRO A 84 -4.22 -0.88 -18.83
C PRO A 84 -5.26 -1.70 -18.06
N ASP A 85 -4.99 -2.08 -16.80
CA ASP A 85 -5.97 -2.81 -15.99
C ASP A 85 -7.20 -1.96 -15.70
N LEU A 86 -7.01 -0.64 -15.47
CA LEU A 86 -8.12 0.30 -15.29
C LEU A 86 -9.00 0.37 -16.54
N ARG A 87 -8.39 0.47 -17.72
CA ARG A 87 -9.12 0.49 -18.99
C ARG A 87 -9.90 -0.80 -19.22
N LEU A 88 -9.28 -1.94 -18.93
CA LEU A 88 -9.94 -3.23 -18.99
C LEU A 88 -11.12 -3.30 -18.00
N MET A 89 -10.95 -2.77 -16.77
CA MET A 89 -12.01 -2.73 -15.78
C MET A 89 -13.19 -1.87 -16.23
N GLU A 90 -12.93 -0.69 -16.84
CA GLU A 90 -13.98 0.15 -17.42
C GLU A 90 -14.82 -0.59 -18.45
N GLU A 91 -14.19 -1.45 -19.25
CA GLU A 91 -14.90 -2.25 -20.27
C GLU A 91 -15.60 -3.46 -19.65
N SER A 92 -14.93 -4.21 -18.80
CA SER A 92 -15.44 -5.44 -18.19
C SER A 92 -16.63 -5.21 -17.25
N THR A 93 -16.75 -3.98 -16.71
CA THR A 93 -17.85 -3.63 -15.80
C THR A 93 -19.03 -2.93 -16.48
N LYS A 94 -19.00 -2.75 -17.82
CA LYS A 94 -20.15 -2.21 -18.56
C LYS A 94 -21.36 -3.15 -18.45
N GLY A 95 -22.42 -2.67 -17.80
CA GLY A 95 -23.64 -3.45 -17.59
C GLY A 95 -23.58 -4.47 -16.46
N ALA A 96 -22.44 -4.60 -15.78
CA ALA A 96 -22.34 -5.44 -14.58
C ALA A 96 -23.24 -4.92 -13.45
N LYS A 97 -23.82 -5.84 -12.67
CA LYS A 97 -24.69 -5.52 -11.54
C LYS A 97 -24.08 -5.99 -10.21
N GLN A 98 -23.34 -7.09 -10.24
CA GLN A 98 -22.75 -7.73 -9.07
C GLN A 98 -21.28 -8.05 -9.31
N ALA A 99 -20.44 -7.69 -8.37
CA ALA A 99 -19.02 -7.98 -8.38
C ALA A 99 -18.60 -8.76 -7.13
N VAL A 100 -17.65 -9.67 -7.31
CA VAL A 100 -16.95 -10.32 -6.19
C VAL A 100 -15.52 -9.83 -6.18
N ILE A 101 -15.04 -9.33 -5.03
CA ILE A 101 -13.64 -8.95 -4.82
C ILE A 101 -13.01 -9.98 -3.90
N VAL A 102 -11.89 -10.56 -4.33
CA VAL A 102 -11.12 -11.54 -3.57
C VAL A 102 -9.90 -10.86 -2.97
N GLY A 103 -9.80 -10.84 -1.64
CA GLY A 103 -8.72 -10.22 -0.88
C GLY A 103 -9.15 -9.01 -0.08
N GLY A 104 -8.66 -8.92 1.16
CA GLY A 104 -8.99 -7.88 2.15
C GLY A 104 -7.91 -6.81 2.27
N GLY A 105 -7.42 -6.25 1.17
CA GLY A 105 -6.36 -5.23 1.15
C GLY A 105 -6.78 -3.91 0.52
N LEU A 106 -5.83 -2.96 0.45
CA LEU A 106 -6.08 -1.60 -0.05
C LEU A 106 -6.58 -1.56 -1.50
N ILE A 107 -5.99 -2.35 -2.40
CA ILE A 107 -6.46 -2.42 -3.80
C ILE A 107 -7.91 -2.89 -3.86
N GLY A 108 -8.29 -3.83 -2.97
CA GLY A 108 -9.67 -4.32 -2.89
C GLY A 108 -10.65 -3.25 -2.48
N ILE A 109 -10.34 -2.45 -1.45
CA ILE A 109 -11.23 -1.39 -1.00
C ILE A 109 -11.38 -0.26 -2.03
N GLU A 110 -10.29 0.10 -2.72
CA GLU A 110 -10.32 1.06 -3.81
C GLU A 110 -11.17 0.57 -4.98
N MET A 111 -11.03 -0.72 -5.36
CA MET A 111 -11.84 -1.34 -6.40
C MET A 111 -13.33 -1.37 -6.00
N ALA A 112 -13.64 -1.65 -4.72
CA ALA A 112 -15.02 -1.61 -4.22
C ALA A 112 -15.63 -0.21 -4.32
N GLU A 113 -14.90 0.83 -3.92
CA GLU A 113 -15.34 2.23 -4.04
C GLU A 113 -15.62 2.59 -5.51
N MET A 114 -14.76 2.16 -6.42
CA MET A 114 -14.94 2.34 -7.87
C MET A 114 -16.23 1.68 -8.38
N LEU A 115 -16.45 0.41 -8.04
CA LEU A 115 -17.63 -0.36 -8.46
C LEU A 115 -18.93 0.23 -7.89
N LEU A 116 -18.95 0.57 -6.61
CA LEU A 116 -20.10 1.21 -5.95
C LEU A 116 -20.44 2.54 -6.59
N SER A 117 -19.45 3.33 -7.05
CA SER A 117 -19.70 4.60 -7.75
C SER A 117 -20.46 4.43 -9.07
N LYS A 118 -20.50 3.21 -9.61
CA LYS A 118 -21.25 2.82 -10.81
C LYS A 118 -22.52 2.01 -10.49
N ASN A 119 -22.94 1.98 -9.21
CA ASN A 119 -24.08 1.20 -8.71
C ASN A 119 -23.94 -0.31 -8.95
N ILE A 120 -22.71 -0.84 -8.92
CA ILE A 120 -22.44 -2.26 -8.98
C ILE A 120 -22.32 -2.77 -7.54
N GLY A 121 -23.16 -3.75 -7.16
CA GLY A 121 -23.12 -4.37 -5.84
C GLY A 121 -21.82 -5.13 -5.63
N VAL A 122 -21.25 -5.08 -4.42
CA VAL A 122 -19.95 -5.66 -4.09
C VAL A 122 -20.06 -6.69 -2.98
N THR A 123 -19.47 -7.86 -3.22
CA THR A 123 -19.22 -8.88 -2.22
C THR A 123 -17.71 -9.10 -2.08
N PHE A 124 -17.17 -8.93 -0.87
CA PHE A 124 -15.80 -9.33 -0.55
C PHE A 124 -15.72 -10.78 -0.11
N LEU A 125 -14.70 -11.49 -0.58
CA LEU A 125 -14.21 -12.75 -0.01
C LEU A 125 -12.86 -12.47 0.64
N VAL A 126 -12.81 -12.57 1.96
CA VAL A 126 -11.61 -12.31 2.78
C VAL A 126 -11.30 -13.56 3.59
N ARG A 127 -10.11 -14.10 3.45
CA ARG A 127 -9.70 -15.33 4.15
C ARG A 127 -9.41 -15.10 5.64
N GLU A 128 -9.10 -13.87 6.02
CA GLU A 128 -8.81 -13.44 7.37
C GLU A 128 -10.11 -13.23 8.17
N PRO A 129 -10.05 -13.25 9.53
CA PRO A 129 -11.22 -13.06 10.40
C PRO A 129 -11.75 -11.63 10.44
N GLU A 130 -10.95 -10.64 10.00
CA GLU A 130 -11.33 -9.23 9.83
C GLU A 130 -10.67 -8.65 8.59
N PHE A 131 -11.25 -7.58 8.05
CA PHE A 131 -10.68 -6.90 6.89
C PHE A 131 -9.30 -6.31 7.21
N TRP A 132 -8.30 -6.66 6.42
CA TRP A 132 -6.91 -6.20 6.51
C TRP A 132 -6.22 -6.50 7.85
N SER A 133 -6.66 -7.52 8.58
CA SER A 133 -6.10 -7.91 9.90
C SER A 133 -4.67 -8.48 9.84
N ILE A 134 -4.12 -8.68 8.64
CA ILE A 134 -2.66 -8.96 8.46
C ILE A 134 -1.78 -7.71 8.67
N VAL A 135 -2.38 -6.53 8.73
CA VAL A 135 -1.69 -5.23 8.89
C VAL A 135 -2.21 -4.48 10.10
N LEU A 136 -3.52 -4.46 10.30
CA LEU A 136 -4.16 -3.71 11.38
C LEU A 136 -4.34 -4.56 12.64
N PRO A 137 -4.12 -4.01 13.84
CA PRO A 137 -4.59 -4.59 15.09
C PRO A 137 -6.09 -4.89 15.05
N ARG A 138 -6.52 -5.84 15.89
CA ARG A 138 -7.89 -6.37 15.86
C ARG A 138 -8.98 -5.31 16.01
N GLN A 139 -8.81 -4.35 16.92
CA GLN A 139 -9.80 -3.29 17.15
C GLN A 139 -10.01 -2.44 15.90
N GLU A 140 -8.91 -2.01 15.28
CA GLU A 140 -8.91 -1.23 14.05
C GLU A 140 -9.53 -2.01 12.88
N ALA A 141 -9.08 -3.26 12.67
CA ALA A 141 -9.61 -4.15 11.63
C ALA A 141 -11.11 -4.37 11.78
N SER A 142 -11.60 -4.52 13.02
CA SER A 142 -13.02 -4.65 13.34
C SER A 142 -13.80 -3.35 13.05
N MET A 143 -13.23 -2.19 13.39
CA MET A 143 -13.83 -0.88 13.03
C MET A 143 -14.00 -0.76 11.52
N ILE A 144 -12.95 -1.06 10.74
CA ILE A 144 -13.00 -1.01 9.28
C ILE A 144 -13.98 -2.03 8.71
N SER A 145 -14.05 -3.24 9.27
CA SER A 145 -15.03 -4.26 8.84
C SER A 145 -16.48 -3.79 9.05
N ARG A 146 -16.78 -3.11 10.18
CA ARG A 146 -18.10 -2.49 10.42
C ARG A 146 -18.38 -1.38 9.41
N HIS A 147 -17.38 -0.53 9.14
CA HIS A 147 -17.48 0.56 8.18
C HIS A 147 -17.75 0.07 6.76
N ILE A 148 -17.06 -0.96 6.29
CA ILE A 148 -17.30 -1.58 4.99
C ILE A 148 -18.76 -2.06 4.88
N ARG A 149 -19.30 -2.72 5.90
CA ARG A 149 -20.69 -3.18 5.91
C ARG A 149 -21.70 -2.03 5.89
N SER A 150 -21.40 -0.89 6.51
CA SER A 150 -22.27 0.30 6.49
C SER A 150 -22.40 0.92 5.10
N HIS A 151 -21.45 0.65 4.19
CA HIS A 151 -21.53 1.02 2.77
C HIS A 151 -22.28 0.00 1.90
N HIS A 152 -23.12 -0.85 2.50
CA HIS A 152 -23.91 -1.88 1.80
C HIS A 152 -23.07 -2.93 1.07
N VAL A 153 -21.82 -3.12 1.47
CA VAL A 153 -20.93 -4.14 0.95
C VAL A 153 -21.14 -5.45 1.72
N GLN A 154 -21.33 -6.54 1.02
CA GLN A 154 -21.35 -7.86 1.64
C GLN A 154 -19.90 -8.30 1.94
N LEU A 155 -19.51 -8.32 3.21
CA LEU A 155 -18.19 -8.75 3.65
C LEU A 155 -18.25 -10.16 4.23
N ILE A 156 -17.69 -11.13 3.49
CA ILE A 156 -17.63 -12.55 3.87
C ILE A 156 -16.20 -12.86 4.32
N LEU A 157 -16.02 -12.94 5.63
CA LEU A 157 -14.76 -13.25 6.31
C LEU A 157 -14.51 -14.74 6.44
N ASP A 158 -13.30 -15.15 6.83
CA ASP A 158 -12.87 -16.55 6.97
C ASP A 158 -13.21 -17.40 5.74
N THR A 159 -13.13 -16.82 4.54
CA THR A 159 -13.63 -17.45 3.33
C THR A 159 -12.70 -17.21 2.14
N GLU A 160 -12.31 -18.28 1.48
CA GLU A 160 -11.42 -18.26 0.33
C GLU A 160 -12.18 -18.59 -0.98
N LEU A 161 -11.67 -18.02 -2.08
CA LEU A 161 -12.07 -18.41 -3.43
C LEU A 161 -11.59 -19.84 -3.71
N LYS A 162 -12.47 -20.69 -4.25
CA LYS A 162 -12.14 -22.04 -4.71
C LYS A 162 -12.08 -22.13 -6.23
N THR A 163 -13.13 -21.65 -6.91
CA THR A 163 -13.24 -21.69 -8.39
C THR A 163 -14.06 -20.51 -8.89
N ILE A 164 -13.85 -20.15 -10.15
CA ILE A 164 -14.64 -19.17 -10.89
C ILE A 164 -15.31 -19.90 -12.06
N GLN A 165 -16.63 -19.75 -12.20
CA GLN A 165 -17.40 -20.39 -13.26
C GLN A 165 -17.74 -19.38 -14.34
N GLY A 166 -17.61 -19.82 -15.60
CA GLY A 166 -18.00 -19.04 -16.78
C GLY A 166 -19.33 -19.49 -17.38
N ASP A 167 -19.87 -18.61 -18.20
CA ASP A 167 -20.95 -18.96 -19.13
C ASP A 167 -20.39 -19.61 -20.42
N LYS A 168 -21.27 -19.92 -21.36
CA LYS A 168 -20.89 -20.50 -22.66
C LYS A 168 -20.04 -19.59 -23.55
N ASP A 169 -20.07 -18.30 -23.31
CA ASP A 169 -19.33 -17.28 -24.07
C ASP A 169 -18.00 -16.89 -23.40
N GLY A 170 -17.68 -17.57 -22.28
CA GLY A 170 -16.45 -17.39 -21.53
C GLY A 170 -16.44 -16.17 -20.61
N ASN A 171 -17.60 -15.56 -20.32
CA ASN A 171 -17.71 -14.50 -19.31
C ASN A 171 -17.89 -15.12 -17.93
N VAL A 172 -17.42 -14.45 -16.89
CA VAL A 172 -17.66 -14.87 -15.52
C VAL A 172 -19.16 -14.82 -15.20
N LYS A 173 -19.63 -15.84 -14.47
CA LYS A 173 -21.03 -15.95 -14.06
C LYS A 173 -21.19 -16.12 -12.55
N SER A 174 -20.27 -16.82 -11.91
CA SER A 174 -20.30 -17.04 -10.45
C SER A 174 -18.94 -17.44 -9.92
N VAL A 175 -18.80 -17.37 -8.60
CA VAL A 175 -17.66 -17.95 -7.87
C VAL A 175 -18.14 -19.00 -6.89
N THR A 176 -17.30 -20.01 -6.61
CA THR A 176 -17.52 -20.97 -5.53
C THR A 176 -16.45 -20.78 -4.47
N THR A 177 -16.87 -20.73 -3.22
CA THR A 177 -15.97 -20.59 -2.07
C THR A 177 -15.46 -21.94 -1.57
N ASN A 178 -14.42 -21.94 -0.72
CA ASN A 178 -13.94 -23.13 0.00
C ASN A 178 -15.01 -23.77 0.90
N LYS A 179 -16.06 -23.03 1.28
CA LYS A 179 -17.23 -23.49 2.02
C LYS A 179 -18.36 -23.99 1.09
N ASN A 180 -18.06 -24.17 -0.20
CA ASN A 180 -19.00 -24.59 -1.27
C ASN A 180 -20.22 -23.66 -1.46
N LYS A 181 -20.14 -22.40 -1.01
CA LYS A 181 -21.13 -21.38 -1.32
C LYS A 181 -20.91 -20.85 -2.74
N ILE A 182 -21.96 -20.81 -3.54
CA ILE A 182 -21.96 -20.20 -4.87
C ILE A 182 -22.45 -18.76 -4.74
N ILE A 183 -21.78 -17.82 -5.41
CA ILE A 183 -22.12 -16.41 -5.45
C ILE A 183 -22.14 -15.98 -6.91
N ASP A 184 -23.28 -15.57 -7.40
CA ASP A 184 -23.44 -15.06 -8.76
C ASP A 184 -22.81 -13.69 -8.89
N CYS A 185 -22.10 -13.45 -10.00
CA CYS A 185 -21.43 -12.18 -10.26
C CYS A 185 -21.13 -12.01 -11.75
N ASP A 186 -21.04 -10.74 -12.17
CA ASP A 186 -20.70 -10.34 -13.53
C ASP A 186 -19.23 -9.92 -13.66
N PHE A 187 -18.56 -9.73 -12.51
CA PHE A 187 -17.16 -9.29 -12.43
C PHE A 187 -16.46 -9.89 -11.21
N VAL A 188 -15.20 -10.27 -11.36
CA VAL A 188 -14.34 -10.74 -10.25
C VAL A 188 -13.05 -9.93 -10.22
N GLY A 189 -12.83 -9.21 -9.11
CA GLY A 189 -11.60 -8.52 -8.80
C GLY A 189 -10.64 -9.39 -7.98
N LEU A 190 -9.48 -9.74 -8.53
CA LEU A 190 -8.44 -10.48 -7.81
C LEU A 190 -7.46 -9.48 -7.19
N THR A 191 -7.63 -9.18 -5.90
CA THR A 191 -6.83 -8.18 -5.16
C THR A 191 -6.02 -8.83 -4.04
N VAL A 192 -5.33 -9.90 -4.38
CA VAL A 192 -4.61 -10.81 -3.48
C VAL A 192 -3.12 -10.47 -3.35
N GLY A 193 -2.82 -9.19 -3.45
CA GLY A 193 -1.48 -8.65 -3.34
C GLY A 193 -0.75 -8.56 -4.68
N VAL A 194 0.46 -8.06 -4.61
CA VAL A 194 1.36 -7.83 -5.74
C VAL A 194 2.75 -8.39 -5.41
N SER A 195 3.52 -8.72 -6.44
CA SER A 195 4.91 -9.16 -6.32
C SER A 195 5.81 -8.32 -7.21
N PRO A 196 7.09 -8.12 -6.84
CA PRO A 196 8.06 -7.44 -7.69
C PRO A 196 8.08 -7.95 -9.12
N ASN A 197 8.06 -7.04 -10.09
CA ASN A 197 8.06 -7.38 -11.51
C ASN A 197 9.49 -7.59 -12.01
N ILE A 198 10.06 -8.78 -11.74
CA ILE A 198 11.47 -9.11 -12.00
C ILE A 198 11.67 -10.33 -12.91
N ARG A 199 10.61 -10.90 -13.50
CA ARG A 199 10.71 -12.15 -14.30
C ARG A 199 11.64 -12.03 -15.50
N PHE A 200 11.77 -10.85 -16.10
CA PHE A 200 12.65 -10.59 -17.24
C PHE A 200 14.15 -10.62 -16.87
N LEU A 201 14.48 -10.66 -15.59
CA LEU A 201 15.87 -10.77 -15.09
C LEU A 201 16.33 -12.22 -14.89
N LYS A 202 15.45 -13.22 -15.08
CA LYS A 202 15.72 -14.63 -14.76
C LYS A 202 17.04 -15.16 -15.36
N ASP A 203 17.37 -14.73 -16.57
CA ASP A 203 18.56 -15.17 -17.30
C ASP A 203 19.69 -14.12 -17.28
N SER A 204 19.61 -13.11 -16.42
CA SER A 204 20.65 -12.11 -16.20
C SER A 204 21.56 -12.51 -15.05
N THR A 205 22.72 -11.83 -14.91
CA THR A 205 23.63 -11.99 -13.77
C THR A 205 23.26 -11.07 -12.58
N ILE A 206 22.18 -10.33 -12.68
CA ILE A 206 21.66 -9.50 -11.59
C ILE A 206 21.05 -10.42 -10.52
N GLU A 207 21.52 -10.31 -9.29
CA GLU A 207 21.02 -11.11 -8.18
C GLU A 207 19.62 -10.70 -7.78
N THR A 208 18.75 -11.70 -7.62
CA THR A 208 17.34 -11.52 -7.21
C THR A 208 16.98 -12.48 -6.09
N GLY A 209 16.22 -12.00 -5.12
CA GLY A 209 15.46 -12.79 -4.16
C GLY A 209 13.99 -12.77 -4.54
N SER A 210 13.15 -12.21 -3.66
CA SER A 210 11.76 -11.86 -4.00
C SER A 210 11.67 -10.59 -4.85
N GLY A 211 12.70 -9.73 -4.78
CA GLY A 211 12.91 -8.53 -5.59
C GLY A 211 14.33 -8.51 -6.18
N VAL A 212 14.75 -7.39 -6.74
CA VAL A 212 16.14 -7.14 -7.15
C VAL A 212 16.95 -6.79 -5.91
N LEU A 213 17.98 -7.60 -5.60
CA LEU A 213 18.82 -7.38 -4.41
C LEU A 213 19.67 -6.12 -4.55
N VAL A 214 19.59 -5.23 -3.56
CA VAL A 214 20.33 -3.96 -3.54
C VAL A 214 21.00 -3.71 -2.19
N ASP A 215 22.14 -3.02 -2.24
CA ASP A 215 22.88 -2.54 -1.08
C ASP A 215 22.26 -1.23 -0.51
N GLU A 216 22.92 -0.61 0.48
CA GLU A 216 22.50 0.64 1.10
C GLU A 216 22.56 1.88 0.19
N TYR A 217 23.12 1.75 -1.00
CA TYR A 217 23.15 2.77 -2.05
C TYR A 217 22.17 2.46 -3.18
N LEU A 218 21.32 1.43 -3.00
CA LEU A 218 20.35 0.92 -3.98
C LEU A 218 21.04 0.36 -5.24
N GLN A 219 22.33 0.01 -5.15
CA GLN A 219 23.11 -0.62 -6.21
C GLN A 219 22.98 -2.14 -6.13
N THR A 220 22.89 -2.80 -7.28
CA THR A 220 22.86 -4.27 -7.37
C THR A 220 24.29 -4.84 -7.25
N ASN A 221 24.43 -6.16 -7.35
CA ASN A 221 25.74 -6.83 -7.49
C ASN A 221 26.49 -6.45 -8.76
N ILE A 222 25.85 -5.77 -9.72
CA ILE A 222 26.47 -5.30 -10.98
C ILE A 222 26.77 -3.81 -10.88
N ALA A 223 28.01 -3.42 -11.17
CA ALA A 223 28.40 -2.01 -11.20
C ALA A 223 27.52 -1.20 -12.18
N ASP A 224 27.18 0.02 -11.80
CA ASP A 224 26.33 0.95 -12.55
C ASP A 224 24.89 0.44 -12.82
N VAL A 225 24.44 -0.59 -12.07
CA VAL A 225 23.07 -1.09 -12.13
C VAL A 225 22.40 -0.91 -10.75
N TYR A 226 21.30 -0.18 -10.73
CA TYR A 226 20.50 0.15 -9.54
C TYR A 226 19.09 -0.41 -9.65
N ALA A 227 18.40 -0.63 -8.52
CA ALA A 227 16.97 -0.91 -8.50
C ALA A 227 16.26 -0.09 -7.43
N ILE A 228 15.03 0.37 -7.74
CA ILE A 228 14.24 1.26 -6.89
C ILE A 228 12.75 0.92 -6.93
N GLY A 229 12.02 1.39 -5.91
CA GLY A 229 10.57 1.21 -5.80
C GLY A 229 10.19 -0.24 -5.50
N ASP A 230 8.99 -0.63 -5.91
CA ASP A 230 8.37 -1.91 -5.54
C ASP A 230 9.18 -3.16 -5.94
N CYS A 231 10.05 -3.05 -6.95
CA CYS A 231 10.86 -4.18 -7.41
C CYS A 231 12.17 -4.36 -6.65
N ALA A 232 12.58 -3.39 -5.82
CA ALA A 232 13.83 -3.45 -5.07
C ALA A 232 13.68 -4.21 -3.75
N GLU A 233 14.64 -5.09 -3.46
CA GLU A 233 14.77 -5.82 -2.19
C GLU A 233 16.08 -5.47 -1.52
N ARG A 234 16.02 -4.87 -0.34
CA ARG A 234 17.22 -4.51 0.43
C ARG A 234 17.90 -5.75 0.99
N THR A 235 19.23 -5.79 0.95
CA THR A 235 20.05 -6.87 1.53
C THR A 235 20.45 -6.60 2.98
N TYR A 236 20.08 -5.44 3.52
CA TYR A 236 20.40 -5.00 4.89
C TYR A 236 19.11 -4.67 5.66
N ASP A 237 19.19 -4.81 6.99
CA ASP A 237 18.06 -4.54 7.88
C ASP A 237 17.87 -3.04 8.14
N LEU A 238 16.62 -2.63 8.17
CA LEU A 238 16.19 -1.34 8.71
C LEU A 238 15.11 -1.62 9.76
N PRO A 239 15.34 -1.28 11.03
CA PRO A 239 14.44 -1.62 12.12
C PRO A 239 12.99 -1.20 11.86
N GLY A 240 12.07 -2.16 11.99
CA GLY A 240 10.64 -1.94 11.78
C GLY A 240 10.20 -1.77 10.33
N ARG A 241 11.05 -2.08 9.35
CA ARG A 241 10.76 -1.97 7.92
C ARG A 241 10.92 -3.30 7.18
N LYS A 242 10.05 -3.59 6.23
CA LYS A 242 10.16 -4.78 5.36
C LYS A 242 11.29 -4.60 4.35
N TYR A 243 11.94 -5.67 3.92
CA TYR A 243 12.99 -5.64 2.89
C TYR A 243 12.48 -5.14 1.54
N ILE A 244 11.22 -5.41 1.22
CA ILE A 244 10.50 -4.90 0.05
C ILE A 244 9.36 -4.02 0.54
N GLU A 245 9.28 -2.80 0.06
CA GLU A 245 8.27 -1.80 0.44
C GLU A 245 7.55 -1.29 -0.80
N GLN A 246 6.35 -1.84 -1.04
CA GLN A 246 5.54 -1.55 -2.22
C GLN A 246 4.59 -0.39 -1.93
N ILE A 247 5.17 0.80 -1.70
CA ILE A 247 4.44 2.05 -1.48
C ILE A 247 5.10 3.22 -2.23
N TRP A 248 4.29 4.15 -2.66
CA TRP A 248 4.72 5.29 -3.46
C TRP A 248 5.79 6.16 -2.78
N TYR A 249 5.63 6.44 -1.48
CA TYR A 249 6.58 7.28 -0.73
C TYR A 249 7.99 6.71 -0.73
N THR A 250 8.11 5.42 -0.46
CA THR A 250 9.39 4.69 -0.45
C THR A 250 10.04 4.71 -1.84
N GLY A 251 9.28 4.40 -2.89
CA GLY A 251 9.78 4.43 -4.26
C GLY A 251 10.29 5.80 -4.68
N ARG A 252 9.61 6.88 -4.28
CA ARG A 252 10.04 8.25 -4.51
C ARG A 252 11.37 8.56 -3.81
N MET A 253 11.49 8.25 -2.52
CA MET A 253 12.73 8.47 -1.76
C MET A 253 13.91 7.68 -2.34
N MET A 254 13.69 6.43 -2.77
CA MET A 254 14.69 5.64 -3.46
C MET A 254 15.15 6.31 -4.77
N GLY A 255 14.21 6.85 -5.56
CA GLY A 255 14.52 7.58 -6.79
C GLY A 255 15.38 8.82 -6.54
N GLU A 256 15.07 9.60 -5.51
CA GLU A 256 15.85 10.79 -5.11
C GLU A 256 17.29 10.41 -4.70
N VAL A 257 17.48 9.31 -3.98
CA VAL A 257 18.80 8.80 -3.55
C VAL A 257 19.63 8.31 -4.73
N VAL A 258 19.02 7.50 -5.63
CA VAL A 258 19.73 6.99 -6.81
C VAL A 258 20.09 8.13 -7.76
N ALA A 259 19.23 9.12 -7.94
CA ALA A 259 19.55 10.29 -8.76
C ALA A 259 20.78 11.03 -8.25
N GLN A 260 20.95 11.22 -6.95
CA GLN A 260 22.16 11.81 -6.37
C GLN A 260 23.39 10.95 -6.61
N SER A 261 23.28 9.63 -6.40
CA SER A 261 24.39 8.68 -6.60
C SER A 261 24.85 8.66 -8.05
N VAL A 262 23.96 8.60 -9.01
CA VAL A 262 24.26 8.63 -10.45
C VAL A 262 24.87 9.97 -10.89
N CYS A 263 24.48 11.07 -10.24
CA CYS A 263 25.05 12.39 -10.49
C CYS A 263 26.39 12.64 -9.76
N GLY A 264 27.01 11.61 -9.17
CA GLY A 264 28.35 11.68 -8.58
C GLY A 264 28.38 11.91 -7.05
N SER A 265 27.22 12.04 -6.40
CA SER A 265 27.10 12.14 -4.93
C SER A 265 26.60 10.82 -4.36
N LYS A 266 27.49 9.85 -4.15
CA LYS A 266 27.13 8.55 -3.58
C LYS A 266 26.37 8.72 -2.27
N THR A 267 25.06 8.49 -2.29
CA THR A 267 24.13 8.78 -1.20
C THR A 267 23.53 7.49 -0.66
N ARG A 268 23.54 7.33 0.66
CA ARG A 268 22.95 6.18 1.36
C ARG A 268 21.44 6.33 1.47
N TYR A 269 20.72 5.24 1.30
CA TYR A 269 19.27 5.21 1.48
C TYR A 269 18.91 5.11 2.97
N GLU A 270 18.44 6.22 3.52
CA GLU A 270 18.01 6.36 4.92
C GLU A 270 16.58 6.92 5.00
N PRO A 271 15.56 6.07 4.84
CA PRO A 271 14.17 6.52 4.73
C PRO A 271 13.58 7.08 6.03
N GLY A 272 14.26 6.91 7.18
CA GLY A 272 13.75 7.31 8.48
C GLY A 272 12.61 6.43 9.03
N PRO A 273 11.79 6.95 9.97
CA PRO A 273 10.66 6.23 10.51
C PRO A 273 9.66 5.80 9.43
N TRP A 274 8.99 4.67 9.65
CA TRP A 274 7.94 4.22 8.76
C TRP A 274 6.75 5.19 8.79
N PHE A 275 6.16 5.45 7.62
CA PHE A 275 4.88 6.12 7.51
C PHE A 275 4.14 5.66 6.26
N ASN A 276 2.82 5.69 6.33
CA ASN A 276 1.95 5.44 5.19
C ASN A 276 0.60 6.11 5.41
N SER A 277 -0.19 6.22 4.34
CA SER A 277 -1.57 6.66 4.38
C SER A 277 -2.41 5.84 3.41
N ALA A 278 -3.68 5.68 3.74
CA ALA A 278 -4.67 4.99 2.93
C ALA A 278 -6.06 5.61 3.17
N LYS A 279 -7.06 5.09 2.46
CA LYS A 279 -8.44 5.49 2.62
C LYS A 279 -9.33 4.26 2.57
N PHE A 280 -10.29 4.18 3.48
CA PHE A 280 -11.31 3.15 3.52
C PHE A 280 -12.68 3.82 3.32
N PHE A 281 -13.13 3.95 2.08
CA PHE A 281 -14.25 4.80 1.67
C PHE A 281 -14.02 6.26 2.09
N ASP A 282 -14.68 6.73 3.13
CA ASP A 282 -14.58 8.10 3.68
C ASP A 282 -13.73 8.20 4.96
N ILE A 283 -13.18 7.09 5.46
CA ILE A 283 -12.22 7.10 6.57
C ILE A 283 -10.80 7.19 6.04
N GLU A 284 -10.13 8.32 6.29
CA GLU A 284 -8.69 8.47 6.05
C GLU A 284 -7.90 7.72 7.13
N TYR A 285 -6.87 7.01 6.73
CA TYR A 285 -5.93 6.28 7.59
C TYR A 285 -4.53 6.86 7.44
N GLN A 286 -3.87 7.08 8.56
CA GLN A 286 -2.46 7.46 8.63
C GLN A 286 -1.74 6.58 9.65
N THR A 287 -0.50 6.19 9.35
CA THR A 287 0.37 5.48 10.28
C THR A 287 1.75 6.12 10.32
N TYR A 288 2.32 6.22 11.52
CA TYR A 288 3.65 6.72 11.77
C TYR A 288 4.36 5.80 12.77
N GLY A 289 5.56 5.32 12.43
CA GLY A 289 6.23 4.27 13.20
C GLY A 289 5.56 2.91 13.04
N ASN A 290 5.64 2.06 14.05
CA ASN A 290 5.20 0.67 13.97
C ASN A 290 4.04 0.39 14.93
N VAL A 291 2.87 0.11 14.36
CA VAL A 291 1.70 -0.45 15.06
C VAL A 291 1.38 -1.77 14.37
N MET A 292 1.81 -2.86 14.97
CA MET A 292 1.70 -4.20 14.38
C MET A 292 0.39 -4.87 14.79
N PRO A 293 -0.14 -5.83 14.00
CA PRO A 293 -1.36 -6.58 14.35
C PRO A 293 -1.29 -7.24 15.73
N GLU A 294 -0.11 -7.71 16.09
CA GLU A 294 0.18 -8.30 17.38
C GLU A 294 1.32 -7.53 18.07
N LEU A 295 1.11 -7.19 19.34
CA LEU A 295 2.11 -6.54 20.16
C LEU A 295 3.28 -7.48 20.44
N LYS A 296 4.49 -6.94 20.46
CA LYS A 296 5.65 -7.64 21.00
C LYS A 296 5.55 -7.73 22.51
N SER A 297 6.26 -8.68 23.11
CA SER A 297 6.24 -8.93 24.56
C SER A 297 6.61 -7.70 25.40
N ASN A 298 7.46 -6.82 24.85
CA ASN A 298 7.91 -5.58 25.49
C ASN A 298 7.10 -4.35 25.05
N GLU A 299 5.99 -4.51 24.35
CA GLU A 299 5.14 -3.40 23.89
C GLU A 299 3.84 -3.35 24.69
N GLU A 300 3.31 -2.16 24.84
CA GLU A 300 2.04 -1.82 25.45
C GLU A 300 1.32 -0.82 24.50
N ASP A 301 0.00 -0.81 24.52
CA ASP A 301 -0.80 0.00 23.60
C ASP A 301 -1.96 0.72 24.31
N PHE A 302 -2.49 1.72 23.62
CA PHE A 302 -3.76 2.36 23.95
C PHE A 302 -4.56 2.56 22.67
N TYR A 303 -5.79 2.07 22.66
CA TYR A 303 -6.75 2.26 21.59
C TYR A 303 -7.91 3.11 22.06
N TRP A 304 -8.19 4.18 21.31
CA TRP A 304 -9.36 5.02 21.46
C TRP A 304 -10.21 4.96 20.20
N GLU A 305 -11.53 4.81 20.35
CA GLU A 305 -12.48 4.85 19.24
C GLU A 305 -13.60 5.81 19.62
N HIS A 306 -13.85 6.82 18.77
CA HIS A 306 -14.95 7.75 18.92
C HIS A 306 -16.30 7.02 18.78
N ALA A 307 -17.33 7.47 19.51
CA ALA A 307 -18.66 6.86 19.53
C ALA A 307 -19.34 6.76 18.14
N SER A 308 -18.93 7.58 17.17
CA SER A 308 -19.42 7.46 15.78
C SER A 308 -18.94 6.22 15.04
N GLY A 309 -17.87 5.54 15.52
CA GLY A 309 -17.23 4.43 14.81
C GLY A 309 -16.47 4.86 13.54
N LEU A 310 -16.23 6.16 13.33
CA LEU A 310 -15.55 6.71 12.14
C LEU A 310 -14.20 7.32 12.44
N LYS A 311 -13.79 7.35 13.71
CA LYS A 311 -12.50 7.90 14.14
C LYS A 311 -11.91 7.01 15.20
N ALA A 312 -10.62 6.78 15.09
CA ALA A 312 -9.87 6.04 16.10
C ALA A 312 -8.41 6.51 16.13
N LEU A 313 -7.77 6.27 17.25
CA LEU A 313 -6.35 6.47 17.46
C LEU A 313 -5.80 5.30 18.24
N HIS A 314 -4.68 4.74 17.76
CA HIS A 314 -4.01 3.63 18.40
C HIS A 314 -2.53 3.95 18.54
N VAL A 315 -2.02 4.00 19.74
CA VAL A 315 -0.61 4.26 20.02
C VAL A 315 0.05 3.07 20.67
N VAL A 316 1.32 2.83 20.31
CA VAL A 316 2.14 1.72 20.84
C VAL A 316 3.46 2.29 21.37
N TRP A 317 3.91 1.77 22.52
CA TRP A 317 5.18 2.14 23.15
C TRP A 317 5.87 0.94 23.79
N ASP A 318 7.13 1.09 24.08
CA ASP A 318 7.92 0.13 24.83
C ASP A 318 7.57 0.21 26.32
N LYS A 319 7.26 -0.94 26.96
CA LYS A 319 6.83 -1.02 28.36
C LYS A 319 7.86 -0.52 29.35
N ASP A 320 9.14 -0.80 29.07
CA ASP A 320 10.22 -0.54 30.00
C ASP A 320 10.76 0.89 29.86
N THR A 321 11.08 1.27 28.62
CA THR A 321 11.68 2.56 28.32
C THR A 321 10.67 3.68 28.15
N LYS A 322 9.36 3.36 27.98
CA LYS A 322 8.27 4.26 27.63
C LYS A 322 8.46 4.97 26.27
N GLU A 323 9.42 4.51 25.46
CA GLU A 323 9.70 5.05 24.14
C GLU A 323 8.51 4.81 23.20
N PHE A 324 8.01 5.86 22.60
CA PHE A 324 6.96 5.82 21.56
C PHE A 324 7.42 5.04 20.34
N ARG A 325 6.63 4.04 19.92
CA ARG A 325 6.93 3.14 18.79
C ARG A 325 6.13 3.45 17.54
N GLY A 326 4.90 3.89 17.70
CA GLY A 326 4.05 4.20 16.55
C GLY A 326 2.64 4.58 16.92
N ILE A 327 1.95 5.11 15.91
CA ILE A 327 0.55 5.53 15.97
C ILE A 327 -0.17 5.22 14.68
N ASN A 328 -1.38 4.70 14.79
CA ASN A 328 -2.39 4.66 13.73
C ASN A 328 -3.49 5.65 14.03
N ALA A 329 -3.92 6.40 13.03
CA ALA A 329 -5.01 7.37 13.12
C ALA A 329 -6.02 7.13 12.01
N PHE A 330 -7.30 7.07 12.35
CA PHE A 330 -8.42 6.91 11.42
C PHE A 330 -9.37 8.09 11.55
N GLY A 331 -9.73 8.73 10.44
CA GLY A 331 -10.61 9.89 10.42
C GLY A 331 -10.08 11.10 11.19
N LEU A 332 -8.82 11.07 11.56
CA LEU A 332 -8.06 12.16 12.19
C LEU A 332 -6.93 12.56 11.26
N ARG A 333 -6.76 13.85 10.97
CA ARG A 333 -5.63 14.34 10.19
C ARG A 333 -4.54 14.84 11.10
N LEU A 334 -3.40 14.14 11.08
CA LEU A 334 -2.27 14.42 11.94
C LEU A 334 -1.06 14.89 11.09
N ARG A 335 -0.22 15.74 11.70
CA ARG A 335 0.99 16.28 11.06
C ARG A 335 2.11 15.26 11.06
N HIS A 336 2.49 14.79 9.87
CA HIS A 336 3.58 13.84 9.66
C HIS A 336 4.89 14.30 10.28
N GLU A 337 5.29 15.54 10.07
CA GLU A 337 6.57 16.09 10.52
C GLU A 337 6.76 16.03 12.04
N ARG A 338 5.67 16.11 12.82
CA ARG A 338 5.75 16.00 14.29
C ARG A 338 6.12 14.56 14.69
N PHE A 339 5.44 13.57 14.13
CA PHE A 339 5.72 12.17 14.45
C PHE A 339 7.09 11.70 13.93
N ASP A 340 7.54 12.16 12.75
CA ASP A 340 8.90 11.89 12.27
C ASP A 340 9.96 12.38 13.27
N ILE A 341 9.84 13.64 13.74
CA ILE A 341 10.74 14.21 14.75
C ILE A 341 10.69 13.41 16.06
N TRP A 342 9.51 13.13 16.58
CA TRP A 342 9.34 12.46 17.86
C TRP A 342 9.84 11.04 17.85
N LEU A 343 9.62 10.29 16.77
CA LEU A 343 10.14 8.93 16.57
C LEU A 343 11.68 8.94 16.49
N ARG A 344 12.28 9.87 15.74
CA ARG A 344 13.74 10.03 15.67
C ARG A 344 14.35 10.41 17.02
N GLN A 345 13.67 11.22 17.80
CA GLN A 345 14.08 11.65 19.14
C GLN A 345 13.76 10.62 20.23
N LYS A 346 13.09 9.51 19.90
CA LYS A 346 12.67 8.47 20.85
C LYS A 346 11.90 9.04 22.04
N LYS A 347 10.94 9.92 21.77
CA LYS A 347 10.16 10.58 22.82
C LYS A 347 9.37 9.56 23.65
N ASP A 348 9.17 9.88 24.92
CA ASP A 348 8.32 9.17 25.86
C ASP A 348 6.83 9.27 25.47
N ILE A 349 6.06 8.20 25.68
CA ILE A 349 4.64 8.16 25.33
C ILE A 349 3.81 9.22 26.08
N GLY A 350 4.14 9.50 27.33
CA GLY A 350 3.48 10.56 28.09
C GLY A 350 3.67 11.92 27.43
N PHE A 351 4.88 12.22 26.96
CA PHE A 351 5.17 13.43 26.18
C PHE A 351 4.31 13.49 24.90
N ILE A 352 4.24 12.38 24.15
CA ILE A 352 3.45 12.32 22.90
C ILE A 352 1.99 12.66 23.17
N ILE A 353 1.39 12.06 24.19
CA ILE A 353 -0.02 12.25 24.51
C ILE A 353 -0.27 13.68 25.04
N GLU A 354 0.57 14.21 25.92
CA GLU A 354 0.42 15.59 26.43
C GLU A 354 0.50 16.64 25.32
N ASN A 355 1.28 16.37 24.27
CA ASN A 355 1.49 17.28 23.15
C ASN A 355 0.66 16.88 21.89
N LEU A 356 -0.30 15.99 22.03
CA LEU A 356 -1.11 15.49 20.89
C LEU A 356 -1.80 16.62 20.11
N SER A 357 -2.19 17.69 20.78
CA SER A 357 -2.82 18.88 20.15
C SER A 357 -1.91 19.58 19.13
N GLU A 358 -0.58 19.45 19.23
CA GLU A 358 0.36 20.01 18.25
C GLU A 358 0.34 19.26 16.92
N THR A 359 -0.20 18.05 16.91
CA THR A 359 -0.23 17.18 15.74
C THR A 359 -1.45 17.39 14.84
N ASN A 360 -2.45 18.14 15.29
CA ASN A 360 -3.63 18.43 14.47
C ASN A 360 -3.22 19.19 13.20
N PHE A 361 -3.54 18.62 12.02
CA PHE A 361 -3.08 19.15 10.74
C PHE A 361 -3.76 20.49 10.40
N ASP A 362 -5.07 20.58 10.67
CA ASP A 362 -5.86 21.75 10.32
C ASP A 362 -6.94 22.05 11.39
N PRO A 363 -6.51 22.63 12.53
CA PRO A 363 -7.36 22.80 13.70
C PRO A 363 -8.53 23.78 13.51
N GLU A 364 -8.53 24.53 12.41
CA GLU A 364 -9.60 25.48 12.08
C GLU A 364 -10.79 24.78 11.39
N PHE A 365 -10.52 23.70 10.63
CA PHE A 365 -11.51 22.98 9.84
C PHE A 365 -11.98 21.66 10.45
N PHE A 366 -11.22 21.08 11.39
CA PHE A 366 -11.53 19.78 11.96
C PHE A 366 -11.89 19.85 13.45
N VAL A 367 -12.88 19.05 13.83
CA VAL A 367 -13.26 18.90 15.25
C VAL A 367 -12.08 18.28 16.01
N ARG A 368 -11.74 18.89 17.15
CA ARG A 368 -10.66 18.44 18.03
C ARG A 368 -11.13 17.34 18.95
N HIS A 369 -10.41 16.25 19.00
CA HIS A 369 -10.67 15.09 19.87
C HIS A 369 -9.55 14.87 20.89
N GLU A 370 -8.47 15.65 20.81
CA GLU A 370 -7.26 15.46 21.62
C GLU A 370 -7.55 15.52 23.11
N THR A 371 -8.43 16.42 23.56
CA THR A 371 -8.80 16.56 24.98
C THR A 371 -9.44 15.28 25.53
N GLU A 372 -10.32 14.64 24.76
CA GLU A 372 -10.96 13.38 25.10
C GLU A 372 -9.94 12.25 25.16
N ILE A 373 -9.13 12.12 24.12
CA ILE A 373 -8.08 11.11 24.00
C ILE A 373 -7.08 11.21 25.16
N ILE A 374 -6.58 12.42 25.44
CA ILE A 374 -5.65 12.68 26.56
C ILE A 374 -6.25 12.28 27.89
N LYS A 375 -7.53 12.66 28.12
CA LYS A 375 -8.22 12.32 29.34
C LYS A 375 -8.36 10.81 29.52
N GLU A 376 -8.81 10.10 28.50
CA GLU A 376 -8.99 8.63 28.58
C GLU A 376 -7.65 7.91 28.75
N PHE A 377 -6.61 8.35 28.02
CA PHE A 377 -5.27 7.78 28.17
C PHE A 377 -4.76 7.88 29.61
N PHE A 378 -4.79 9.07 30.22
CA PHE A 378 -4.30 9.23 31.60
C PHE A 378 -5.24 8.70 32.68
N GLN A 379 -6.49 8.41 32.36
CA GLN A 379 -7.36 7.62 33.24
C GLN A 379 -6.91 6.16 33.27
N GLN A 380 -6.51 5.60 32.14
CA GLN A 380 -6.01 4.22 32.04
C GLN A 380 -4.56 4.08 32.49
N PHE A 381 -3.72 5.08 32.22
CA PHE A 381 -2.29 5.10 32.50
C PHE A 381 -1.85 6.30 33.34
N PRO A 382 -2.32 6.46 34.59
CA PRO A 382 -2.06 7.66 35.40
C PRO A 382 -0.57 7.89 35.71
N ASN A 383 0.22 6.80 35.73
CA ASN A 383 1.66 6.84 36.02
C ASN A 383 2.51 7.37 34.86
N LEU A 384 1.93 7.48 33.66
CA LEU A 384 2.63 8.00 32.46
C LEU A 384 2.49 9.51 32.30
N LYS A 385 1.73 10.18 33.17
CA LYS A 385 1.63 11.65 33.16
C LYS A 385 2.96 12.26 33.57
N ILE A 386 3.52 13.11 32.71
CA ILE A 386 4.77 13.83 33.03
C ILE A 386 4.48 14.76 34.20
N ARG A 387 5.11 14.52 35.34
CA ARG A 387 5.09 15.49 36.43
C ARG A 387 6.07 16.59 36.04
N ILE A 388 5.55 17.74 35.65
CA ILE A 388 6.37 18.96 35.56
C ILE A 388 6.87 19.17 37.01
N ALA A 389 8.19 19.00 37.21
CA ALA A 389 8.81 19.38 38.46
C ALA A 389 8.53 20.89 38.67
N SER A 390 7.72 21.19 39.67
CA SER A 390 7.35 22.54 40.10
C SER A 390 8.55 23.30 40.62
#